data_f87ca45e4bd82f1a533f8fd3c0715b8d
#
_entry.id   f87ca45e4bd82f1a533f8fd3c0715b8d
#
_cell.length_a   1.000
_cell.length_b   1.000
_cell.length_c   1.000
_cell.angle_alpha   90.00
_cell.angle_beta   90.00
_cell.angle_gamma   90.00
#
_symmetry.space_group_name_H-M   'P 1'
#
loop_
_entity.id
_entity.type
_entity.pdbx_description
1 polymer ?
#
loop_
_entity_poly.entity_id
_entity_poly.type
_entity_poly.pdbx_seq_one_letter_code
_entity_poly.pdbx_strand_id
1 'polypeptide(L)'
;MAKSKKGERARIGEAQEIRTGPMRRAKFGLGDIVRHKVYPFRGVVYDVDPVFANSEEWYQSIPLQVRPHKDQPFYHLLARNEDSTYQAYVSEQNLLPDGEAGPVVHPLINDLFEGLENGRYRPRLRVKM
;
A
#
# COMPACT_ATOMS: atom_id res chain seq x y z
N MET A 1 -23.54 17.61 -3.57
CA MET A 1 -22.72 17.71 -2.85
C MET A 1 -22.12 17.31 -2.53
N ALA A 2 -22.95 17.31 -3.15
CA ALA A 2 -22.14 17.38 -2.45
C ALA A 2 -21.71 17.10 -2.20
N LYS A 3 -21.81 16.94 -2.55
CA LYS A 3 -20.96 16.99 -1.95
C LYS A 3 -20.44 16.76 -1.59
N SER A 4 -21.46 16.91 -2.55
CA SER A 4 -20.61 17.05 -1.83
C SER A 4 -20.14 16.78 -1.52
N LYS A 5 -20.53 16.57 -1.83
CA LYS A 5 -19.77 16.66 -1.15
C LYS A 5 -19.35 16.28 -0.69
N LYS A 6 -19.79 16.21 -1.21
CA LYS A 6 -19.07 16.17 -0.44
C LYS A 6 -18.42 16.13 0.11
N GLY A 7 -18.90 16.03 -0.24
CA GLY A 7 -18.11 16.37 0.55
C GLY A 7 -17.82 16.50 1.07
N GLU A 8 -18.05 16.37 1.14
CA GLU A 8 -17.55 16.71 2.09
C GLU A 8 -17.58 16.56 2.77
N ARG A 9 -17.95 16.78 2.81
CA ARG A 9 -17.63 16.88 3.78
C ARG A 9 -17.46 17.02 4.58
N ALA A 10 -17.92 16.84 4.79
CA ALA A 10 -17.61 17.11 5.78
C ALA A 10 -17.41 17.32 6.43
N ARG A 11 -17.57 17.60 6.85
CA ARG A 11 -17.27 17.85 7.73
C ARG A 11 -17.11 17.86 8.60
N ILE A 12 -17.39 17.86 8.78
CA ILE A 12 -17.25 17.73 9.71
C ILE A 12 -16.79 17.79 10.22
N GLY A 13 -17.04 17.92 10.06
CA GLY A 13 -16.70 17.81 10.51
C GLY A 13 -16.46 17.41 10.71
N GLU A 14 -16.41 17.48 10.43
CA GLU A 14 -16.16 17.01 10.61
C GLU A 14 -15.72 16.48 10.92
N ALA A 15 -15.56 17.15 11.17
CA ALA A 15 -15.50 16.45 11.40
C ALA A 15 -15.00 15.62 11.54
N GLN A 16 -14.36 15.99 11.98
CA GLN A 16 -14.05 14.80 11.95
C GLN A 16 -14.88 13.94 11.41
N GLU A 17 -14.62 13.55 10.78
CA GLU A 17 -15.65 12.73 10.41
C GLU A 17 -15.62 11.40 11.08
N ILE A 18 -16.68 11.06 11.72
CA ILE A 18 -16.79 9.76 12.32
C ILE A 18 -17.40 8.82 11.31
N ARG A 19 -16.73 7.72 11.06
CA ARG A 19 -17.26 6.75 10.14
C ARG A 19 -18.36 5.97 10.80
N THR A 20 -19.49 5.90 10.14
CA THR A 20 -20.63 5.18 10.67
C THR A 20 -20.82 3.82 10.02
N GLY A 21 -20.08 3.52 8.95
CA GLY A 21 -20.14 2.22 8.31
C GLY A 21 -19.04 1.32 8.79
N PRO A 22 -18.95 0.10 8.24
CA PRO A 22 -17.86 -0.81 8.60
C PRO A 22 -16.53 -0.18 8.27
N MET A 23 -15.59 -0.31 9.20
CA MET A 23 -14.26 0.17 8.96
C MET A 23 -13.56 -0.76 7.98
N ARG A 24 -12.94 -0.17 6.99
CA ARG A 24 -12.18 -0.93 6.03
C ARG A 24 -10.81 -1.19 6.61
N ARG A 25 -10.44 -2.44 6.69
CA ARG A 25 -9.16 -2.84 7.25
C ARG A 25 -8.20 -3.18 6.13
N ALA A 26 -6.95 -2.78 6.30
CA ALA A 26 -5.90 -3.16 5.37
C ALA A 26 -5.61 -4.64 5.53
N LYS A 27 -5.55 -5.34 4.42
CA LYS A 27 -5.26 -6.78 4.43
C LYS A 27 -3.80 -7.07 4.71
N PHE A 28 -2.92 -6.14 4.37
CA PHE A 28 -1.48 -6.34 4.51
C PHE A 28 -0.92 -5.31 5.47
N GLY A 29 0.17 -5.68 6.11
CA GLY A 29 0.85 -4.79 7.05
C GLY A 29 2.31 -4.65 6.70
N LEU A 30 3.02 -3.85 7.49
CA LEU A 30 4.44 -3.62 7.29
C LEU A 30 5.20 -4.93 7.32
N GLY A 31 6.03 -5.14 6.32
CA GLY A 31 6.85 -6.34 6.24
C GLY A 31 6.22 -7.47 5.44
N ASP A 32 4.94 -7.39 5.13
CA ASP A 32 4.30 -8.44 4.34
C ASP A 32 4.86 -8.45 2.93
N ILE A 33 5.05 -9.65 2.41
CA ILE A 33 5.51 -9.85 1.05
C ILE A 33 4.28 -10.07 0.17
N VAL A 34 4.20 -9.31 -0.91
CA VAL A 34 3.06 -9.35 -1.81
C VAL A 34 3.55 -9.41 -3.25
N ARG A 35 2.65 -9.80 -4.14
CA ARG A 35 2.92 -9.73 -5.59
C ARG A 35 1.73 -9.08 -6.28
N HIS A 36 2.00 -8.48 -7.44
CA HIS A 36 0.95 -7.87 -8.23
C HIS A 36 0.18 -8.96 -8.97
N LYS A 37 -1.12 -8.77 -9.10
CA LYS A 37 -1.97 -9.76 -9.78
C LYS A 37 -1.73 -9.81 -11.27
N VAL A 38 -1.34 -8.69 -11.87
CA VAL A 38 -1.24 -8.57 -13.33
C VAL A 38 0.21 -8.44 -13.78
N TYR A 39 0.96 -7.55 -13.15
CA TYR A 39 2.34 -7.28 -13.56
C TYR A 39 3.32 -8.20 -12.83
N PRO A 40 4.42 -8.56 -13.47
CA PRO A 40 5.34 -9.56 -12.90
C PRO A 40 6.32 -8.95 -11.90
N PHE A 41 5.81 -8.45 -10.78
CA PHE A 41 6.68 -7.96 -9.71
C PHE A 41 6.12 -8.33 -8.36
N ARG A 42 7.02 -8.33 -7.38
CA ARG A 42 6.70 -8.59 -5.99
C ARG A 42 7.40 -7.56 -5.14
N GLY A 43 7.03 -7.46 -3.88
CA GLY A 43 7.62 -6.45 -3.02
C GLY A 43 7.28 -6.65 -1.56
N VAL A 44 7.87 -5.79 -0.74
CA VAL A 44 7.65 -5.77 0.71
C VAL A 44 6.94 -4.48 1.07
N VAL A 45 5.87 -4.59 1.84
CA VAL A 45 5.10 -3.42 2.28
C VAL A 45 5.92 -2.64 3.29
N TYR A 46 6.15 -1.36 3.04
CA TYR A 46 6.85 -0.52 4.01
C TYR A 46 6.01 0.66 4.49
N ASP A 47 4.84 0.89 3.90
CA ASP A 47 3.92 1.91 4.39
C ASP A 47 2.53 1.62 3.83
N VAL A 48 1.51 2.07 4.54
CA VAL A 48 0.13 1.83 4.16
C VAL A 48 -0.65 3.13 4.24
N ASP A 49 -1.34 3.47 3.16
CA ASP A 49 -2.29 4.58 3.17
C ASP A 49 -3.69 3.98 3.23
N PRO A 50 -4.54 4.44 4.15
CA PRO A 50 -5.89 3.85 4.27
C PRO A 50 -6.75 4.07 3.02
N VAL A 51 -6.50 5.14 2.31
CA VAL A 51 -7.15 5.43 1.03
C VAL A 51 -6.11 6.06 0.12
N PHE A 52 -6.45 6.19 -1.15
CA PHE A 52 -5.53 6.78 -2.13
C PHE A 52 -5.00 8.13 -1.64
N ALA A 53 -3.68 8.29 -1.69
CA ALA A 53 -3.00 9.50 -1.22
C ALA A 53 -1.86 9.87 -2.16
N ASN A 54 -2.18 10.02 -3.43
CA ASN A 54 -1.19 10.45 -4.41
C ASN A 54 -1.89 11.46 -5.33
N SER A 55 -1.19 11.94 -6.36
CA SER A 55 -1.75 12.99 -7.21
C SER A 55 -2.75 12.43 -8.21
N GLU A 56 -3.64 13.28 -8.65
CA GLU A 56 -4.60 12.90 -9.68
C GLU A 56 -3.88 12.58 -10.99
N GLU A 57 -2.80 13.30 -11.27
CA GLU A 57 -2.00 13.03 -12.47
C GLU A 57 -1.44 11.62 -12.44
N TRP A 58 -0.92 11.21 -11.28
CA TRP A 58 -0.39 9.87 -11.14
C TRP A 58 -1.51 8.83 -11.34
N TYR A 59 -2.67 9.09 -10.74
CA TYR A 59 -3.81 8.19 -10.85
C TYR A 59 -4.25 8.01 -12.30
N GLN A 60 -4.34 9.13 -13.04
CA GLN A 60 -4.76 9.08 -14.42
C GLN A 60 -3.72 8.39 -15.31
N SER A 61 -2.49 8.29 -14.87
CA SER A 61 -1.45 7.61 -15.63
C SER A 61 -1.57 6.09 -15.57
N ILE A 62 -2.38 5.57 -14.66
CA ILE A 62 -2.57 4.12 -14.53
C ILE A 62 -3.44 3.63 -15.69
N PRO A 63 -3.03 2.59 -16.41
CA PRO A 63 -3.87 2.06 -17.48
C PRO A 63 -5.25 1.67 -16.97
N LEU A 64 -6.27 1.95 -17.75
CA LEU A 64 -7.65 1.71 -17.32
C LEU A 64 -7.89 0.27 -16.88
N GLN A 65 -7.20 -0.68 -17.50
CA GLN A 65 -7.40 -2.10 -17.20
C GLN A 65 -7.05 -2.44 -15.76
N VAL A 66 -6.15 -1.67 -15.16
CA VAL A 66 -5.70 -1.95 -13.80
C VAL A 66 -5.91 -0.76 -12.86
N ARG A 67 -6.59 0.28 -13.34
CA ARG A 67 -6.82 1.47 -12.52
C ARG A 67 -7.82 1.14 -11.41
N PRO A 68 -7.41 1.25 -10.15
CA PRO A 68 -8.24 0.82 -9.04
C PRO A 68 -9.17 1.92 -8.55
N HIS A 69 -10.12 1.53 -7.71
CA HIS A 69 -10.90 2.50 -6.95
C HIS A 69 -10.00 3.17 -5.92
N LYS A 70 -10.23 4.45 -5.69
CA LYS A 70 -9.44 5.21 -4.72
C LYS A 70 -9.81 4.88 -3.27
N ASP A 71 -11.02 4.38 -3.03
CA ASP A 71 -11.52 4.14 -1.68
C ASP A 71 -11.14 2.73 -1.21
N GLN A 72 -9.86 2.54 -1.00
CA GLN A 72 -9.31 1.29 -0.48
C GLN A 72 -7.88 1.55 -0.04
N PRO A 73 -7.30 0.65 0.76
CA PRO A 73 -5.90 0.82 1.14
C PRO A 73 -4.98 0.76 -0.06
N PHE A 74 -3.94 1.58 -0.02
CA PHE A 74 -2.84 1.57 -0.98
C PHE A 74 -1.55 1.32 -0.23
N TYR A 75 -0.65 0.62 -0.86
CA TYR A 75 0.57 0.14 -0.20
C TYR A 75 1.81 0.67 -0.92
N HIS A 76 2.76 1.11 -0.10
CA HIS A 76 4.08 1.48 -0.59
C HIS A 76 4.97 0.26 -0.50
N LEU A 77 5.56 -0.14 -1.59
CA LEU A 77 6.32 -1.37 -1.69
C LEU A 77 7.77 -1.11 -2.05
N LEU A 78 8.66 -1.87 -1.40
CA LEU A 78 10.00 -2.07 -1.93
C LEU A 78 9.86 -3.21 -2.93
N ALA A 79 9.85 -2.87 -4.21
CA ALA A 79 9.44 -3.79 -5.26
C ALA A 79 10.60 -4.19 -6.15
N ARG A 80 10.45 -5.35 -6.78
CA ARG A 80 11.40 -5.78 -7.79
C ARG A 80 10.73 -6.66 -8.83
N ASN A 81 11.25 -6.61 -10.05
CA ASN A 81 10.95 -7.58 -11.08
C ASN A 81 12.26 -8.31 -11.41
N GLU A 82 12.31 -9.00 -12.54
CA GLU A 82 13.51 -9.74 -12.93
C GLU A 82 14.72 -8.83 -13.15
N ASP A 83 14.45 -7.61 -13.60
CA ASP A 83 15.52 -6.74 -14.11
C ASP A 83 15.89 -5.60 -13.17
N SER A 84 15.02 -5.22 -12.27
CA SER A 84 15.24 -3.98 -11.51
C SER A 84 14.55 -3.98 -10.18
N THR A 85 14.98 -3.07 -9.31
CA THR A 85 14.34 -2.79 -8.03
C THR A 85 13.86 -1.35 -8.04
N TYR A 86 12.73 -1.11 -7.37
CA TYR A 86 12.13 0.22 -7.37
C TYR A 86 11.14 0.32 -6.21
N GLN A 87 10.49 1.46 -6.10
CA GLN A 87 9.40 1.64 -5.14
C GLN A 87 8.11 1.72 -5.93
N ALA A 88 7.09 1.04 -5.44
CA ALA A 88 5.81 0.99 -6.12
C ALA A 88 4.69 1.39 -5.17
N TYR A 89 3.63 1.93 -5.72
CA TYR A 89 2.44 2.32 -4.98
C TYR A 89 1.25 1.57 -5.58
N VAL A 90 0.66 0.65 -4.81
CA VAL A 90 -0.28 -0.32 -5.39
C VAL A 90 -1.50 -0.45 -4.49
N SER A 91 -2.67 -0.49 -5.12
CA SER A 91 -3.93 -0.69 -4.42
C SER A 91 -4.05 -2.12 -3.91
N GLU A 92 -4.81 -2.26 -2.85
CA GLU A 92 -5.04 -3.56 -2.24
C GLU A 92 -5.65 -4.56 -3.23
N GLN A 93 -6.57 -4.10 -4.08
CA GLN A 93 -7.26 -5.01 -5.01
C GLN A 93 -6.31 -5.65 -6.02
N ASN A 94 -5.15 -5.04 -6.24
CA ASN A 94 -4.19 -5.56 -7.22
C ASN A 94 -3.07 -6.38 -6.61
N LEU A 95 -3.18 -6.74 -5.33
CA LEU A 95 -2.12 -7.46 -4.62
C LEU A 95 -2.60 -8.80 -4.10
N LEU A 96 -1.67 -9.75 -4.07
CA LEU A 96 -1.86 -11.07 -3.47
C LEU A 96 -0.73 -11.32 -2.49
N PRO A 97 -0.99 -12.09 -1.42
CA PRO A 97 0.10 -12.46 -0.50
C PRO A 97 1.10 -13.35 -1.22
N ASP A 98 2.38 -13.19 -0.88
CA ASP A 98 3.45 -13.93 -1.56
C ASP A 98 4.59 -14.32 -0.60
N GLY A 99 4.31 -14.41 0.68
CA GLY A 99 5.33 -14.73 1.67
C GLY A 99 5.97 -16.08 1.49
N GLU A 100 5.24 -17.03 0.90
CA GLU A 100 5.77 -18.38 0.72
C GLU A 100 6.80 -18.49 -0.40
N ALA A 101 6.87 -17.47 -1.25
CA ALA A 101 7.83 -17.49 -2.36
C ALA A 101 9.24 -17.10 -1.93
N GLY A 102 9.45 -16.80 -0.65
CA GLY A 102 10.77 -16.50 -0.15
C GLY A 102 11.10 -15.02 -0.13
N PRO A 103 12.34 -14.70 0.22
CA PRO A 103 12.73 -13.30 0.43
C PRO A 103 12.66 -12.46 -0.84
N VAL A 104 12.53 -11.16 -0.63
CA VAL A 104 12.60 -10.17 -1.70
C VAL A 104 13.98 -9.53 -1.63
N VAL A 105 14.72 -9.55 -2.72
CA VAL A 105 16.04 -8.94 -2.76
C VAL A 105 15.88 -7.49 -3.21
N HIS A 106 16.17 -6.56 -2.31
CA HIS A 106 16.02 -5.14 -2.57
C HIS A 106 17.03 -4.39 -1.71
N PRO A 107 17.72 -3.39 -2.26
CA PRO A 107 18.79 -2.71 -1.52
C PRO A 107 18.33 -2.01 -0.24
N LEU A 108 17.06 -1.65 -0.14
CA LEU A 108 16.57 -0.92 1.03
C LEU A 108 15.99 -1.82 2.12
N ILE A 109 15.97 -3.13 1.92
CA ILE A 109 15.37 -4.04 2.90
C ILE A 109 16.05 -3.87 4.26
N ASN A 110 17.37 -3.90 4.29
CA ASN A 110 18.08 -3.84 5.56
C ASN A 110 17.99 -2.50 6.26
N ASP A 111 17.64 -1.45 5.52
CA ASP A 111 17.45 -0.13 6.13
C ASP A 111 16.15 -0.06 6.91
N LEU A 112 15.14 -0.77 6.46
CA LEU A 112 13.80 -0.65 7.02
C LEU A 112 13.38 -1.87 7.84
N PHE A 113 14.02 -3.01 7.64
CA PHE A 113 13.63 -4.25 8.29
C PHE A 113 14.81 -4.95 8.92
N GLU A 114 14.51 -5.76 9.96
CA GLU A 114 15.56 -6.45 10.71
C GLU A 114 15.81 -7.86 10.22
N GLY A 115 14.84 -8.47 9.56
CA GLY A 115 15.00 -9.82 9.08
C GLY A 115 13.69 -10.43 8.65
N LEU A 116 13.79 -11.60 8.06
CA LEU A 116 12.66 -12.34 7.55
C LEU A 116 12.30 -13.45 8.50
N GLU A 117 11.05 -13.53 8.91
CA GLU A 117 10.60 -14.49 9.89
C GLU A 117 9.22 -14.95 9.49
N ASN A 118 9.07 -16.25 9.20
CA ASN A 118 7.79 -16.84 8.82
C ASN A 118 7.14 -16.14 7.64
N GLY A 119 7.95 -15.81 6.64
CA GLY A 119 7.43 -15.21 5.41
C GLY A 119 7.08 -13.74 5.52
N ARG A 120 7.58 -13.07 6.57
CA ARG A 120 7.27 -11.68 6.82
C ARG A 120 8.51 -10.99 7.37
N TYR A 121 8.78 -9.79 6.86
CA TYR A 121 9.90 -8.99 7.37
C TYR A 121 9.49 -8.26 8.63
N ARG A 122 10.39 -8.20 9.60
CA ARG A 122 10.15 -7.50 10.86
C ARG A 122 10.64 -6.07 10.74
N PRO A 123 9.74 -5.07 10.89
CA PRO A 123 10.15 -3.67 10.78
C PRO A 123 11.14 -3.30 11.88
N ARG A 124 12.08 -2.42 11.54
CA ARG A 124 12.99 -1.89 12.55
C ARG A 124 12.26 -0.91 13.43
N LEU A 125 12.47 -1.03 14.73
CA LEU A 125 11.97 -0.05 15.65
C LEU A 125 12.84 1.20 15.55
N ARG A 126 12.18 2.33 15.43
CA ARG A 126 12.89 3.60 15.42
C ARG A 126 12.64 4.29 16.73
N VAL A 127 13.72 4.60 17.41
CA VAL A 127 13.64 5.33 18.66
C VAL A 127 13.93 6.78 18.35
N LYS A 128 12.97 7.64 18.64
CA LYS A 128 13.18 9.07 18.48
C LYS A 128 13.83 9.59 19.72
N MET A 129 14.92 10.28 19.51
CA MET A 129 15.66 10.82 20.65
C MET A 129 15.32 12.29 20.85
#